data_6ba8cf36a5f33759493f929a37a188cc
#
_entry.id   6ba8cf36a5f33759493f929a37a188cc
#
_cell.length_a   1.000
_cell.length_b   1.000
_cell.length_c   1.000
_cell.angle_alpha   90.00
_cell.angle_beta   90.00
_cell.angle_gamma   90.00
#
_symmetry.space_group_name_H-M   'P 1'
#
loop_
_entity.id
_entity.type
_entity.pdbx_description
1 polymer ?
#
loop_
_entity_poly.entity_id
_entity_poly.type
_entity_poly.pdbx_seq_one_letter_code
_entity_poly.pdbx_strand_id
1 'polypeptide(L)'
;MCGIAGLIHKGKSSSVGSEMTAMLQALKHRGPDSTGYAVYGEPTEGDYIMRLKVAEAEDMDRGRGIHQVIKDRITEVETILAEHGAKVKSKSAPREYSLRYVLTHSGDTGEMASHIEETEGVEILSMGNRLELIKDLGDASVVSEAY
;
A
#
# COMPACT_ATOMS: atom_id res chain seq x y z
N MET A 1 20.50 9.96 4.77
CA MET A 1 20.19 10.75 3.53
C MET A 1 19.33 9.90 2.62
N CYS A 2 18.20 10.42 2.14
CA CYS A 2 17.32 9.67 1.23
C CYS A 2 17.75 9.85 -0.22
N GLY A 3 17.55 8.82 -1.07
CA GLY A 3 17.68 8.89 -2.52
C GLY A 3 16.28 8.95 -3.15
N ILE A 4 16.14 9.74 -4.22
CA ILE A 4 14.89 9.83 -4.98
C ILE A 4 15.20 9.58 -6.45
N ALA A 5 14.40 8.77 -7.11
CA ALA A 5 14.42 8.53 -8.55
C ALA A 5 13.01 8.70 -9.13
N GLY A 6 12.92 9.04 -10.39
CA GLY A 6 11.66 9.17 -11.12
C GLY A 6 11.81 8.72 -12.56
N LEU A 7 10.76 8.05 -13.09
CA LEU A 7 10.72 7.55 -14.45
C LEU A 7 9.35 7.80 -15.06
N ILE A 8 9.34 8.36 -16.27
CA ILE A 8 8.14 8.55 -17.06
C ILE A 8 8.37 8.03 -18.48
N HIS A 9 7.59 7.06 -18.90
CA HIS A 9 7.60 6.60 -20.28
C HIS A 9 6.62 7.40 -21.16
N LYS A 10 7.03 7.69 -22.37
CA LYS A 10 6.11 8.18 -23.42
C LYS A 10 5.42 6.97 -24.05
N GLY A 11 4.16 6.74 -23.68
CA GLY A 11 3.37 5.59 -24.15
C GLY A 11 3.33 4.44 -23.14
N LYS A 12 2.80 3.29 -23.57
CA LYS A 12 2.66 2.11 -22.72
C LYS A 12 4.00 1.38 -22.57
N SER A 13 4.37 1.04 -21.36
CA SER A 13 5.53 0.22 -21.06
C SER A 13 5.18 -0.80 -19.97
N SER A 14 5.67 -2.03 -20.13
CA SER A 14 5.54 -3.11 -19.16
C SER A 14 6.75 -3.21 -18.22
N SER A 15 7.80 -2.40 -18.44
CA SER A 15 9.08 -2.48 -17.72
C SER A 15 9.29 -1.42 -16.64
N VAL A 16 8.30 -0.50 -16.45
CA VAL A 16 8.42 0.63 -15.51
C VAL A 16 8.85 0.18 -14.11
N GLY A 17 8.24 -0.89 -13.58
CA GLY A 17 8.54 -1.39 -12.25
C GLY A 17 9.98 -1.90 -12.12
N SER A 18 10.44 -2.71 -13.06
CA SER A 18 11.81 -3.26 -13.04
C SER A 18 12.87 -2.19 -13.25
N GLU A 19 12.63 -1.23 -14.14
CA GLU A 19 13.53 -0.10 -14.39
C GLU A 19 13.62 0.81 -13.15
N MET A 20 12.49 1.13 -12.51
CA MET A 20 12.47 1.91 -11.28
C MET A 20 13.21 1.19 -10.16
N THR A 21 13.00 -0.14 -10.00
CA THR A 21 13.70 -0.96 -9.01
C THR A 21 15.22 -0.90 -9.24
N ALA A 22 15.68 -1.00 -10.49
CA ALA A 22 17.11 -0.90 -10.81
C ALA A 22 17.69 0.50 -10.46
N MET A 23 16.94 1.59 -10.74
CA MET A 23 17.34 2.95 -10.38
C MET A 23 17.43 3.13 -8.86
N LEU A 24 16.43 2.67 -8.11
CA LEU A 24 16.43 2.75 -6.64
C LEU A 24 17.53 1.88 -6.03
N GLN A 25 17.80 0.71 -6.61
CA GLN A 25 18.88 -0.18 -6.16
C GLN A 25 20.26 0.46 -6.33
N ALA A 26 20.45 1.24 -7.39
CA ALA A 26 21.67 2.04 -7.57
C ALA A 26 21.83 3.14 -6.50
N LEU A 27 20.73 3.58 -5.88
CA LEU A 27 20.69 4.60 -4.82
C LEU A 27 20.67 4.02 -3.39
N LYS A 28 20.68 2.68 -3.22
CA LYS A 28 20.51 2.02 -1.90
C LYS A 28 21.51 2.49 -0.84
N HIS A 29 22.71 2.90 -1.24
CA HIS A 29 23.72 3.43 -0.32
C HIS A 29 23.31 4.75 0.36
N ARG A 30 22.25 5.42 -0.13
CA ARG A 30 21.73 6.68 0.41
C ARG A 30 20.54 6.49 1.37
N GLY A 31 19.91 5.30 1.37
CA GLY A 31 18.81 4.97 2.27
C GLY A 31 18.52 3.47 2.21
N PRO A 32 19.31 2.66 2.92
CA PRO A 32 19.23 1.20 2.84
C PRO A 32 18.06 0.61 3.66
N ASP A 33 17.47 1.39 4.57
CA ASP A 33 16.60 0.86 5.62
C ASP A 33 15.18 0.61 5.12
N SER A 34 14.68 1.44 4.21
CA SER A 34 13.33 1.33 3.67
C SER A 34 13.25 1.86 2.24
N THR A 35 12.29 1.34 1.47
CA THR A 35 12.02 1.76 0.09
C THR A 35 10.54 2.02 -0.09
N GLY A 36 10.23 3.10 -0.83
CA GLY A 36 8.88 3.44 -1.24
C GLY A 36 8.77 3.61 -2.75
N TYR A 37 7.62 3.23 -3.29
CA TYR A 37 7.24 3.47 -4.68
C TYR A 37 5.95 4.27 -4.73
N ALA A 38 5.90 5.26 -5.64
CA ALA A 38 4.67 5.91 -6.07
C ALA A 38 4.42 5.51 -7.52
N VAL A 39 3.38 4.72 -7.75
CA VAL A 39 3.05 4.19 -9.08
C VAL A 39 1.79 4.88 -9.58
N TYR A 40 1.89 5.51 -10.76
CA TYR A 40 0.77 6.14 -11.43
C TYR A 40 0.31 5.26 -12.58
N GLY A 41 -0.97 4.84 -12.54
CA GLY A 41 -1.63 4.09 -13.59
C GLY A 41 -2.64 4.92 -14.39
N GLU A 42 -3.31 4.27 -15.33
CA GLU A 42 -4.51 4.84 -15.94
C GLU A 42 -5.62 4.93 -14.87
N PRO A 43 -6.43 6.00 -14.88
CA PRO A 43 -7.54 6.12 -13.95
C PRO A 43 -8.51 4.95 -14.10
N THR A 44 -8.92 4.36 -12.98
CA THR A 44 -9.98 3.36 -12.95
C THR A 44 -11.33 4.08 -12.84
N GLU A 45 -12.21 3.92 -13.84
CA GLU A 45 -13.54 4.53 -13.80
C GLU A 45 -14.40 3.87 -12.70
N GLY A 46 -14.81 4.67 -11.70
CA GLY A 46 -15.68 4.24 -10.61
C GLY A 46 -15.06 3.32 -9.57
N ASP A 47 -13.78 2.99 -9.70
CA ASP A 47 -13.06 2.17 -8.74
C ASP A 47 -11.99 3.00 -8.01
N TYR A 48 -11.81 2.67 -6.73
CA TYR A 48 -10.70 3.17 -5.91
C TYR A 48 -9.77 2.02 -5.57
N ILE A 49 -8.49 2.32 -5.55
CA ILE A 49 -7.46 1.43 -5.03
C ILE A 49 -7.00 2.00 -3.70
N MET A 50 -7.14 1.21 -2.65
CA MET A 50 -6.68 1.55 -1.31
C MET A 50 -5.54 0.62 -0.91
N ARG A 51 -4.40 1.18 -0.54
CA ARG A 51 -3.30 0.48 0.08
C ARG A 51 -3.15 0.93 1.53
N LEU A 52 -3.05 -0.03 2.42
CA LEU A 52 -2.90 0.23 3.84
C LEU A 52 -2.00 -0.80 4.51
N LYS A 53 -1.48 -0.42 5.67
CA LYS A 53 -0.83 -1.31 6.62
C LYS A 53 -1.68 -1.47 7.86
N VAL A 54 -1.66 -2.65 8.44
CA VAL A 54 -2.35 -2.98 9.70
C VAL A 54 -1.37 -3.35 10.81
N ALA A 55 -0.08 -3.31 10.52
CA ALA A 55 1.04 -3.40 11.45
C ALA A 55 2.31 -2.95 10.74
N GLU A 56 3.38 -2.70 11.49
CA GLU A 56 4.71 -2.47 10.93
C GLU A 56 5.47 -3.80 10.79
N ALA A 57 6.47 -3.81 9.89
CA ALA A 57 7.28 -5.01 9.69
C ALA A 57 8.00 -5.47 10.97
N GLU A 58 8.44 -4.52 11.80
CA GLU A 58 9.08 -4.78 13.09
C GLU A 58 8.14 -5.43 14.11
N ASP A 59 6.84 -5.22 13.98
CA ASP A 59 5.85 -5.84 14.87
C ASP A 59 5.77 -7.36 14.65
N MET A 60 6.12 -7.83 13.46
CA MET A 60 6.09 -9.28 13.12
C MET A 60 7.03 -10.11 13.99
N ASP A 61 8.07 -9.49 14.55
CA ASP A 61 9.03 -10.15 15.45
C ASP A 61 8.54 -10.24 16.90
N ARG A 62 7.40 -9.60 17.24
CA ARG A 62 6.84 -9.52 18.61
C ARG A 62 6.13 -10.80 19.08
N GLY A 63 6.14 -11.86 18.27
CA GLY A 63 5.64 -13.18 18.66
C GLY A 63 4.20 -13.47 18.21
N ARG A 64 3.63 -14.58 18.70
CA ARG A 64 2.36 -15.15 18.15
C ARG A 64 1.14 -14.25 18.27
N GLY A 65 1.12 -13.29 19.19
CA GLY A 65 -0.02 -12.41 19.40
C GLY A 65 -0.29 -11.45 18.23
N ILE A 66 0.75 -11.07 17.47
CA ILE A 66 0.60 -10.09 16.38
C ILE A 66 -0.31 -10.59 15.25
N HIS A 67 -0.28 -11.86 14.92
CA HIS A 67 -1.12 -12.44 13.88
C HIS A 67 -2.63 -12.31 14.19
N GLN A 68 -3.01 -12.41 15.48
CA GLN A 68 -4.39 -12.19 15.88
C GLN A 68 -4.76 -10.71 15.80
N VAL A 69 -3.88 -9.83 16.27
CA VAL A 69 -4.08 -8.36 16.18
C VAL A 69 -4.26 -7.92 14.72
N ILE A 70 -3.45 -8.44 13.79
CA ILE A 70 -3.59 -8.17 12.36
C ILE A 70 -4.97 -8.60 11.84
N LYS A 71 -5.44 -9.80 12.20
CA LYS A 71 -6.76 -10.28 11.78
C LYS A 71 -7.89 -9.42 12.33
N ASP A 72 -7.80 -9.01 13.58
CA ASP A 72 -8.80 -8.17 14.23
C ASP A 72 -8.86 -6.79 13.55
N ARG A 73 -7.72 -6.17 13.27
CA ARG A 73 -7.63 -4.90 12.54
C ARG A 73 -8.18 -5.00 11.11
N ILE A 74 -7.87 -6.09 10.40
CA ILE A 74 -8.44 -6.34 9.08
C ILE A 74 -9.96 -6.44 9.15
N THR A 75 -10.50 -7.14 10.13
CA THR A 75 -11.94 -7.28 10.32
C THR A 75 -12.60 -5.93 10.60
N GLU A 76 -11.96 -5.10 11.43
CA GLU A 76 -12.43 -3.75 11.74
C GLU A 76 -12.44 -2.85 10.48
N VAL A 77 -11.35 -2.84 9.71
CA VAL A 77 -11.28 -2.12 8.43
C VAL A 77 -12.40 -2.56 7.48
N GLU A 78 -12.63 -3.86 7.33
CA GLU A 78 -13.70 -4.38 6.45
C GLU A 78 -15.10 -4.04 6.96
N THR A 79 -15.28 -3.94 8.27
CA THR A 79 -16.53 -3.48 8.88
C THR A 79 -16.78 -2.00 8.55
N ILE A 80 -15.78 -1.15 8.74
CA ILE A 80 -15.86 0.28 8.42
C ILE A 80 -16.14 0.49 6.91
N LEU A 81 -15.46 -0.25 6.03
CA LEU A 81 -15.74 -0.22 4.60
C LEU A 81 -17.21 -0.53 4.29
N ALA A 82 -17.77 -1.56 4.92
CA ALA A 82 -19.17 -1.96 4.74
C ALA A 82 -20.14 -0.90 5.30
N GLU A 83 -19.86 -0.32 6.46
CA GLU A 83 -20.66 0.75 7.08
C GLU A 83 -20.73 2.00 6.19
N HIS A 84 -19.63 2.36 5.51
CA HIS A 84 -19.58 3.43 4.51
C HIS A 84 -20.18 3.02 3.15
N GLY A 85 -20.72 1.81 3.01
CA GLY A 85 -21.32 1.32 1.77
C GLY A 85 -20.31 1.04 0.65
N ALA A 86 -19.03 0.92 0.97
CA ALA A 86 -18.01 0.51 0.03
C ALA A 86 -18.16 -0.97 -0.34
N LYS A 87 -17.97 -1.28 -1.63
CA LYS A 87 -18.03 -2.67 -2.12
C LYS A 87 -16.65 -3.10 -2.56
N VAL A 88 -16.06 -4.03 -1.83
CA VAL A 88 -14.76 -4.61 -2.18
C VAL A 88 -14.90 -5.53 -3.38
N LYS A 89 -14.20 -5.24 -4.47
CA LYS A 89 -14.12 -6.06 -5.70
C LYS A 89 -13.01 -7.09 -5.63
N SER A 90 -11.87 -6.69 -5.08
CA SER A 90 -10.74 -7.59 -4.86
C SER A 90 -9.91 -7.14 -3.65
N LYS A 91 -9.26 -8.12 -3.03
CA LYS A 91 -8.32 -7.96 -1.92
C LYS A 91 -7.08 -8.78 -2.20
N SER A 92 -5.92 -8.21 -1.95
CA SER A 92 -4.65 -8.93 -1.92
C SER A 92 -3.82 -8.48 -0.71
N ALA A 93 -2.97 -9.37 -0.24
CA ALA A 93 -2.06 -9.14 0.88
C ALA A 93 -0.63 -9.50 0.46
N PRO A 94 0.11 -8.56 -0.15
CA PRO A 94 1.51 -8.77 -0.52
C PRO A 94 2.39 -9.16 0.66
N ARG A 95 2.07 -8.62 1.83
CA ARG A 95 2.57 -9.03 3.15
C ARG A 95 1.38 -9.25 4.06
N GLU A 96 1.53 -10.02 5.14
CA GLU A 96 0.46 -10.26 6.10
C GLU A 96 -0.10 -8.96 6.70
N TYR A 97 0.77 -7.98 6.91
CA TYR A 97 0.44 -6.66 7.47
C TYR A 97 0.15 -5.57 6.42
N SER A 98 0.29 -5.86 5.13
CA SER A 98 0.08 -4.90 4.04
C SER A 98 -0.99 -5.38 3.08
N LEU A 99 -2.00 -4.56 2.87
CA LEU A 99 -3.19 -4.91 2.12
C LEU A 99 -3.41 -3.95 0.95
N ARG A 100 -4.00 -4.50 -0.11
CA ARG A 100 -4.47 -3.76 -1.26
C ARG A 100 -5.91 -4.14 -1.54
N TYR A 101 -6.80 -3.16 -1.49
CA TYR A 101 -8.20 -3.30 -1.87
C TYR A 101 -8.47 -2.58 -3.18
N VAL A 102 -9.29 -3.19 -4.03
CA VAL A 102 -9.99 -2.51 -5.11
C VAL A 102 -11.46 -2.47 -4.72
N LEU A 103 -12.04 -1.28 -4.66
CA LEU A 103 -13.39 -1.08 -4.16
C LEU A 103 -14.14 0.00 -4.96
N THR A 104 -15.47 -0.08 -4.95
CA THR A 104 -16.35 1.01 -5.38
C THR A 104 -16.93 1.69 -4.16
N HIS A 105 -17.02 3.02 -4.22
CA HIS A 105 -17.63 3.84 -3.19
C HIS A 105 -18.23 5.10 -3.83
N SER A 106 -19.41 5.50 -3.35
CA SER A 106 -20.11 6.69 -3.86
C SER A 106 -20.21 7.83 -2.85
N GLY A 107 -19.74 7.61 -1.62
CA GLY A 107 -19.72 8.59 -0.55
C GLY A 107 -18.41 9.39 -0.50
N ASP A 108 -18.18 10.07 0.62
CA ASP A 108 -16.95 10.80 0.89
C ASP A 108 -15.81 9.82 1.23
N THR A 109 -14.82 9.74 0.34
CA THR A 109 -13.64 8.88 0.52
C THR A 109 -12.73 9.38 1.64
N GLY A 110 -12.71 10.68 1.90
CA GLY A 110 -11.92 11.27 2.98
C GLY A 110 -12.49 10.93 4.36
N GLU A 111 -13.82 10.98 4.52
CA GLU A 111 -14.49 10.58 5.75
C GLU A 111 -14.25 9.10 6.05
N MET A 112 -14.41 8.23 5.05
CA MET A 112 -14.16 6.81 5.19
C MET A 112 -12.68 6.51 5.53
N ALA A 113 -11.74 7.18 4.88
CA ALA A 113 -10.32 7.03 5.16
C ALA A 113 -9.98 7.47 6.58
N SER A 114 -10.49 8.61 7.02
CA SER A 114 -10.28 9.11 8.40
C SER A 114 -10.82 8.13 9.44
N HIS A 115 -12.00 7.55 9.22
CA HIS A 115 -12.59 6.54 10.12
C HIS A 115 -11.73 5.28 10.19
N ILE A 116 -11.19 4.81 9.06
CA ILE A 116 -10.28 3.66 9.03
C ILE A 116 -8.99 3.93 9.84
N GLU A 117 -8.43 5.15 9.73
CA GLU A 117 -7.20 5.54 10.44
C GLU A 117 -7.41 5.78 11.95
N GLU A 118 -8.65 5.82 12.45
CA GLU A 118 -8.95 5.76 13.88
C GLU A 118 -8.65 4.39 14.50
N THR A 119 -8.59 3.32 13.69
CA THR A 119 -8.18 2.00 14.14
C THR A 119 -6.69 1.99 14.50
N GLU A 120 -6.37 1.74 15.76
CA GLU A 120 -4.97 1.77 16.24
C GLU A 120 -4.07 0.83 15.44
N GLY A 121 -2.97 1.38 14.90
CA GLY A 121 -1.97 0.65 14.13
C GLY A 121 -2.39 0.35 12.69
N VAL A 122 -3.40 1.04 12.18
CA VAL A 122 -3.76 1.07 10.75
C VAL A 122 -3.27 2.37 10.14
N GLU A 123 -2.59 2.29 9.00
CA GLU A 123 -2.11 3.43 8.22
C GLU A 123 -2.54 3.26 6.76
N ILE A 124 -3.28 4.22 6.21
CA ILE A 124 -3.59 4.27 4.78
C ILE A 124 -2.41 4.90 4.05
N LEU A 125 -1.73 4.14 3.21
CA LEU A 125 -0.63 4.62 2.38
C LEU A 125 -1.14 5.43 1.20
N SER A 126 -2.21 4.97 0.57
CA SER A 126 -2.88 5.68 -0.53
C SER A 126 -4.31 5.21 -0.70
N MET A 127 -5.17 6.14 -1.12
CA MET A 127 -6.53 5.85 -1.56
C MET A 127 -6.85 6.75 -2.76
N GLY A 128 -7.13 6.17 -3.90
CA GLY A 128 -7.41 6.91 -5.12
C GLY A 128 -7.67 6.00 -6.31
N ASN A 129 -7.90 6.61 -7.47
CA ASN A 129 -8.20 5.88 -8.70
C ASN A 129 -7.02 5.82 -9.69
N ARG A 130 -5.85 6.32 -9.33
CA ARG A 130 -4.70 6.45 -10.23
C ARG A 130 -3.35 6.23 -9.57
N LEU A 131 -3.18 6.67 -8.32
CA LEU A 131 -1.93 6.59 -7.57
C LEU A 131 -1.99 5.43 -6.58
N GLU A 132 -0.96 4.61 -6.57
CA GLU A 132 -0.69 3.63 -5.52
C GLU A 132 0.64 3.93 -4.85
N LEU A 133 0.65 4.02 -3.52
CA LEU A 133 1.87 4.13 -2.72
C LEU A 133 2.19 2.79 -2.07
N ILE A 134 3.43 2.38 -2.22
CA ILE A 134 4.00 1.20 -1.58
C ILE A 134 5.17 1.69 -0.73
N LYS A 135 5.24 1.25 0.52
CA LYS A 135 6.35 1.57 1.42
C LYS A 135 6.58 0.40 2.35
N ASP A 136 7.82 -0.09 2.38
CA ASP A 136 8.19 -1.17 3.29
C ASP A 136 9.66 -1.10 3.67
N LEU A 137 10.04 -1.90 4.67
CA LEU A 137 11.43 -2.09 5.07
C LEU A 137 12.19 -2.90 4.02
N GLY A 138 13.46 -2.56 3.87
CA GLY A 138 14.38 -3.21 2.96
C GLY A 138 14.71 -2.36 1.73
N ASP A 139 15.66 -2.86 0.96
CA ASP A 139 16.05 -2.22 -0.30
C ASP A 139 15.03 -2.46 -1.42
N ALA A 140 15.23 -1.81 -2.55
CA ALA A 140 14.27 -1.83 -3.64
C ALA A 140 14.00 -3.24 -4.19
N SER A 141 14.98 -4.15 -4.18
CA SER A 141 14.76 -5.53 -4.61
C SER A 141 13.85 -6.28 -3.67
N VAL A 142 14.07 -6.17 -2.35
CA VAL A 142 13.25 -6.82 -1.32
C VAL A 142 11.79 -6.35 -1.39
N VAL A 143 11.59 -5.04 -1.56
CA VAL A 143 10.25 -4.48 -1.65
C VAL A 143 9.58 -4.88 -2.97
N SER A 144 10.26 -4.78 -4.11
CA SER A 144 9.68 -5.13 -5.41
C SER A 144 9.33 -6.61 -5.59
N GLU A 145 10.02 -7.51 -4.87
CA GLU A 145 9.69 -8.95 -4.89
C GLU A 145 8.40 -9.27 -4.11
N ALA A 146 8.02 -8.40 -3.16
CA ALA A 146 6.84 -8.61 -2.33
C ALA A 146 5.56 -8.01 -2.96
N TYR A 147 5.69 -6.92 -3.73
CA TYR A 147 4.59 -6.09 -4.23
C TYR A 147 4.45 -6.11 -5.75
#